data_120d1cdaa2959b0649eaefe28d3f3454
#
_entry.id   120d1cdaa2959b0649eaefe28d3f3454
#
_cell.length_a   1.000
_cell.length_b   1.000
_cell.length_c   1.000
_cell.angle_alpha   90.00
_cell.angle_beta   90.00
_cell.angle_gamma   90.00
#
_symmetry.space_group_name_H-M   'P 1'
#
loop_
_entity.id
_entity.type
_entity.pdbx_description
1 polymer ?
#
loop_
_entity_poly.entity_id
_entity_poly.type
_entity_poly.pdbx_seq_one_letter_code
_entity_poly.pdbx_strand_id
1 'polypeptide(L)'
;MNQFIGVLIILIASTFCVRGQETTPIPASQAEQAQLESLRRSGIEALYNLDYEKAQKDFKEIVTLHPGHPAGPQLLAARIWIKTLYESRRLQSSLYSSESFYSSGDDKVDPKVIAEFRSLTREAKRLAEVRLKKNPKDVEALYWLGSTEGLKASFEEAVERRHFAALKDGNNSVDHHREVLKLDPTFVDVGLTIGLYEYVVGSLPLPIKVVAGITGFRGSKKKGLALVERVAKEGVWARDDAKTLLIILYTREKRYQDVLANARELTRKYPRNYLFRLEAAGALVAQAEVERKAKNIEAAVKAEREAFAIFEDLLRDRSVRETVSRVLDLVHFKYGEVLLTAGEGERAAKEFIAATKAERAEPGLVTMAHLYAARAFDLAGKRNDALSQYREVLTRPDIYAAHDEAKRGLKEPYKTQFASSGM
;
A
#
# COMPACT_ATOMS: atom_id res chain seq x y z
N MET A 1 -7.58 -6.03 -18.94
CA MET A 1 -6.98 -7.17 -18.22
C MET A 1 -6.09 -6.72 -17.07
N ASN A 2 -5.56 -5.50 -17.09
CA ASN A 2 -4.64 -4.97 -16.05
C ASN A 2 -5.29 -4.45 -14.76
N GLN A 3 -6.61 -4.47 -14.62
CA GLN A 3 -7.31 -3.84 -13.46
C GLN A 3 -7.42 -4.73 -12.21
N PHE A 4 -7.05 -6.01 -12.29
CA PHE A 4 -7.27 -6.97 -11.19
C PHE A 4 -6.04 -7.29 -10.35
N ILE A 5 -4.87 -6.85 -10.76
CA ILE A 5 -3.58 -7.33 -10.26
C ILE A 5 -3.05 -6.54 -9.05
N GLY A 6 -3.59 -5.36 -8.79
CA GLY A 6 -3.06 -4.45 -7.76
C GLY A 6 -3.47 -4.68 -6.30
N VAL A 7 -4.16 -5.78 -5.94
CA VAL A 7 -4.72 -5.96 -4.56
C VAL A 7 -3.82 -6.74 -3.62
N LEU A 8 -2.75 -7.32 -4.12
CA LEU A 8 -1.97 -8.29 -3.32
C LEU A 8 -0.91 -7.64 -2.40
N ILE A 9 -1.11 -6.42 -1.94
CA ILE A 9 -0.07 -5.69 -1.23
C ILE A 9 -0.46 -5.52 0.23
N ILE A 10 0.32 -6.05 1.10
CA ILE A 10 0.39 -5.95 2.57
C ILE A 10 -0.03 -7.25 3.27
N LEU A 11 0.93 -8.12 3.47
CA LEU A 11 0.93 -9.13 4.50
C LEU A 11 2.22 -8.98 5.29
N ILE A 12 2.19 -8.15 6.32
CA ILE A 12 3.28 -8.00 7.28
C ILE A 12 2.97 -8.85 8.50
N ALA A 13 3.99 -9.47 8.95
CA ALA A 13 4.04 -10.48 9.99
C ALA A 13 3.50 -10.07 11.35
N SER A 14 2.73 -10.89 11.87
CA SER A 14 1.98 -10.74 13.12
C SER A 14 2.36 -11.76 14.19
N THR A 15 2.03 -11.55 15.42
CA THR A 15 2.51 -12.24 16.62
C THR A 15 1.51 -12.77 17.61
N PHE A 16 1.97 -13.52 18.52
CA PHE A 16 1.38 -14.47 19.44
C PHE A 16 0.92 -13.97 20.81
N CYS A 17 -0.24 -14.48 21.22
CA CYS A 17 -0.55 -14.72 22.61
C CYS A 17 -1.13 -16.14 22.75
N VAL A 18 -0.45 -17.02 23.48
CA VAL A 18 -0.88 -18.39 23.75
C VAL A 18 -1.94 -18.40 24.84
N ARG A 19 -3.09 -19.00 24.58
CA ARG A 19 -3.92 -19.61 25.59
C ARG A 19 -4.27 -21.04 25.17
N GLY A 20 -3.66 -21.91 25.84
CA GLY A 20 -3.72 -23.28 26.20
C GLY A 20 -4.60 -24.29 25.46
N GLN A 21 -3.96 -25.30 24.95
CA GLN A 21 -4.23 -26.71 25.26
C GLN A 21 -2.94 -27.50 25.05
N GLU A 22 -2.68 -28.46 25.92
CA GLU A 22 -1.43 -29.21 26.08
C GLU A 22 -1.07 -30.02 24.83
N THR A 23 -0.10 -29.53 24.09
CA THR A 23 0.81 -30.34 23.29
C THR A 23 2.18 -29.70 23.48
N THR A 24 3.07 -30.35 24.21
CA THR A 24 4.40 -29.85 24.58
C THR A 24 5.21 -29.40 23.37
N PRO A 25 5.34 -28.07 23.13
CA PRO A 25 6.46 -27.57 22.35
C PRO A 25 7.71 -27.69 23.20
N ILE A 26 8.90 -27.77 22.58
CA ILE A 26 10.15 -27.51 23.27
C ILE A 26 10.00 -26.12 23.88
N PRO A 27 9.93 -25.95 25.21
CA PRO A 27 9.62 -24.65 25.79
C PRO A 27 10.83 -23.74 25.60
N ALA A 28 10.70 -22.74 24.73
CA ALA A 28 11.43 -21.52 24.95
C ALA A 28 11.05 -21.04 26.35
N SER A 29 12.01 -20.61 27.16
CA SER A 29 11.68 -20.09 28.48
C SER A 29 10.71 -18.91 28.29
N GLN A 30 9.85 -18.61 29.27
CA GLN A 30 8.96 -17.44 29.19
C GLN A 30 9.73 -16.14 28.90
N ALA A 31 10.99 -16.06 29.36
CA ALA A 31 11.90 -14.96 29.09
C ALA A 31 12.32 -14.91 27.59
N GLU A 32 12.62 -16.04 26.97
CA GLU A 32 12.98 -16.11 25.54
C GLU A 32 11.79 -15.74 24.65
N GLN A 33 10.59 -16.20 24.99
CA GLN A 33 9.36 -15.82 24.26
C GLN A 33 9.07 -14.33 24.41
N ALA A 34 9.22 -13.76 25.62
CA ALA A 34 9.04 -12.33 25.86
C ALA A 34 10.07 -11.50 25.10
N GLN A 35 11.31 -11.97 25.00
CA GLN A 35 12.38 -11.30 24.24
C GLN A 35 12.08 -11.32 22.73
N LEU A 36 11.72 -12.48 22.18
CA LEU A 36 11.30 -12.62 20.77
C LEU A 36 10.16 -11.64 20.44
N GLU A 37 9.13 -11.62 21.29
CA GLU A 37 7.97 -10.77 21.12
C GLU A 37 8.31 -9.27 21.23
N SER A 38 9.21 -8.89 22.13
CA SER A 38 9.68 -7.52 22.28
C SER A 38 10.43 -7.03 21.04
N LEU A 39 11.39 -7.82 20.55
CA LEU A 39 12.16 -7.51 19.32
C LEU A 39 11.27 -7.41 18.09
N ARG A 40 10.35 -8.35 17.97
CA ARG A 40 9.40 -8.34 16.88
C ARG A 40 8.51 -7.10 16.90
N ARG A 41 7.93 -6.75 18.04
CA ARG A 41 7.10 -5.55 18.22
C ARG A 41 7.87 -4.29 17.87
N SER A 42 9.10 -4.16 18.40
CA SER A 42 9.99 -3.04 18.13
C SER A 42 10.32 -2.92 16.62
N GLY A 43 10.68 -4.03 15.98
CA GLY A 43 11.01 -4.05 14.58
C GLY A 43 9.81 -3.74 13.67
N ILE A 44 8.62 -4.23 14.01
CA ILE A 44 7.38 -3.91 13.27
C ILE A 44 6.99 -2.44 13.48
N GLU A 45 7.07 -1.91 14.69
CA GLU A 45 6.83 -0.49 14.93
C GLU A 45 7.79 0.39 14.11
N ALA A 46 9.07 0.01 14.07
CA ALA A 46 10.06 0.69 13.24
C ALA A 46 9.71 0.60 11.75
N LEU A 47 9.30 -0.58 11.25
CA LEU A 47 8.90 -0.79 9.87
C LEU A 47 7.69 0.08 9.49
N TYR A 48 6.67 0.14 10.36
CA TYR A 48 5.51 1.00 10.17
C TYR A 48 5.86 2.49 10.22
N ASN A 49 6.86 2.89 10.99
CA ASN A 49 7.40 4.25 11.01
C ASN A 49 8.43 4.55 9.91
N LEU A 50 8.58 3.66 8.89
CA LEU A 50 9.52 3.78 7.77
C LEU A 50 11.00 3.78 8.19
N ASP A 51 11.29 3.28 9.40
CA ASP A 51 12.65 3.11 9.94
C ASP A 51 13.18 1.72 9.62
N TYR A 52 13.56 1.53 8.34
CA TYR A 52 13.97 0.22 7.82
C TYR A 52 15.26 -0.30 8.44
N GLU A 53 16.15 0.59 8.89
CA GLU A 53 17.43 0.20 9.49
C GLU A 53 17.24 -0.34 10.91
N LYS A 54 16.40 0.33 11.71
CA LYS A 54 16.02 -0.18 13.02
C LYS A 54 15.25 -1.50 12.90
N ALA A 55 14.31 -1.60 11.99
CA ALA A 55 13.58 -2.85 11.73
C ALA A 55 14.54 -3.99 11.37
N GLN A 56 15.52 -3.73 10.50
CA GLN A 56 16.55 -4.72 10.12
C GLN A 56 17.38 -5.17 11.31
N LYS A 57 17.80 -4.25 12.16
CA LYS A 57 18.57 -4.55 13.37
C LYS A 57 17.78 -5.49 14.28
N ASP A 58 16.56 -5.13 14.63
CA ASP A 58 15.70 -5.90 15.54
C ASP A 58 15.42 -7.31 14.97
N PHE A 59 15.12 -7.42 13.66
CA PHE A 59 14.85 -8.71 13.03
C PHE A 59 16.11 -9.59 12.87
N LYS A 60 17.29 -9.02 12.65
CA LYS A 60 18.57 -9.76 12.68
C LYS A 60 18.87 -10.26 14.09
N GLU A 61 18.54 -9.50 15.11
CA GLU A 61 18.70 -9.94 16.49
C GLU A 61 17.80 -11.15 16.80
N ILE A 62 16.57 -11.20 16.26
CA ILE A 62 15.72 -12.41 16.33
C ILE A 62 16.43 -13.61 15.69
N VAL A 63 17.02 -13.45 14.49
CA VAL A 63 17.75 -14.55 13.84
C VAL A 63 18.91 -15.04 14.69
N THR A 64 19.62 -14.13 15.37
CA THR A 64 20.78 -14.46 16.20
C THR A 64 20.39 -15.17 17.50
N LEU A 65 19.37 -14.66 18.17
CA LEU A 65 18.95 -15.18 19.49
C LEU A 65 18.03 -16.40 19.37
N HIS A 66 17.28 -16.50 18.28
CA HIS A 66 16.32 -17.58 18.01
C HIS A 66 16.57 -18.22 16.63
N PRO A 67 17.74 -18.82 16.36
CA PRO A 67 18.14 -19.29 15.02
C PRO A 67 17.25 -20.40 14.46
N GLY A 68 16.51 -21.10 15.31
CA GLY A 68 15.53 -22.12 14.90
C GLY A 68 14.12 -21.59 14.65
N HIS A 69 13.89 -20.29 14.82
CA HIS A 69 12.56 -19.70 14.74
C HIS A 69 12.29 -19.07 13.36
N PRO A 70 11.19 -19.42 12.66
CA PRO A 70 10.90 -18.92 11.30
C PRO A 70 10.61 -17.43 11.22
N ALA A 71 10.24 -16.77 12.33
CA ALA A 71 9.90 -15.36 12.36
C ALA A 71 11.04 -14.44 11.92
N GLY A 72 12.29 -14.71 12.35
CA GLY A 72 13.42 -13.84 12.00
C GLY A 72 13.62 -13.67 10.51
N PRO A 73 13.87 -14.73 9.74
CA PRO A 73 14.03 -14.62 8.29
C PRO A 73 12.76 -14.16 7.57
N GLN A 74 11.56 -14.52 8.05
CA GLN A 74 10.31 -14.08 7.47
C GLN A 74 10.15 -12.54 7.62
N LEU A 75 10.43 -11.98 8.80
CA LEU A 75 10.34 -10.54 9.06
C LEU A 75 11.39 -9.73 8.28
N LEU A 76 12.60 -10.27 8.11
CA LEU A 76 13.60 -9.68 7.23
C LEU A 76 13.14 -9.64 5.78
N ALA A 77 12.49 -10.71 5.31
CA ALA A 77 11.91 -10.75 3.96
C ALA A 77 10.75 -9.74 3.82
N ALA A 78 9.89 -9.62 4.83
CA ALA A 78 8.81 -8.62 4.85
C ALA A 78 9.36 -7.19 4.79
N ARG A 79 10.43 -6.89 5.53
CA ARG A 79 11.13 -5.60 5.45
C ARG A 79 11.65 -5.32 4.04
N ILE A 80 12.28 -6.31 3.38
CA ILE A 80 12.77 -6.13 2.00
C ILE A 80 11.61 -5.79 1.08
N TRP A 81 10.51 -6.53 1.16
CA TRP A 81 9.34 -6.30 0.32
C TRP A 81 8.76 -4.89 0.51
N ILE A 82 8.50 -4.48 1.75
CA ILE A 82 7.96 -3.15 2.06
C ILE A 82 8.91 -2.04 1.63
N LYS A 83 10.23 -2.19 1.90
CA LYS A 83 11.23 -1.21 1.47
C LYS A 83 11.27 -1.09 -0.05
N THR A 84 11.22 -2.22 -0.79
CA THR A 84 11.18 -2.24 -2.26
C THR A 84 9.96 -1.48 -2.79
N LEU A 85 8.78 -1.73 -2.23
CA LEU A 85 7.56 -1.01 -2.61
C LEU A 85 7.63 0.48 -2.26
N TYR A 86 8.23 0.82 -1.13
CA TYR A 86 8.44 2.20 -0.73
C TYR A 86 9.38 2.95 -1.68
N GLU A 87 10.51 2.34 -2.02
CA GLU A 87 11.51 2.92 -2.92
C GLU A 87 10.99 3.05 -4.36
N SER A 88 10.15 2.12 -4.80
CA SER A 88 9.43 2.19 -6.08
C SER A 88 8.14 3.02 -6.01
N ARG A 89 7.87 3.71 -4.90
CA ARG A 89 6.68 4.57 -4.68
C ARG A 89 5.33 3.85 -4.82
N ARG A 90 5.30 2.53 -4.56
CA ARG A 90 4.11 1.69 -4.72
C ARG A 90 3.31 1.43 -3.44
N LEU A 91 3.65 2.07 -2.32
CA LEU A 91 2.93 1.91 -1.04
C LEU A 91 1.66 2.77 -0.91
N GLN A 92 1.23 3.45 -1.97
CA GLN A 92 0.04 4.31 -1.94
C GLN A 92 -1.13 3.62 -2.65
N SER A 93 -2.31 3.62 -2.03
CA SER A 93 -3.51 3.01 -2.63
C SER A 93 -3.92 3.69 -3.94
N SER A 94 -3.72 4.99 -4.05
CA SER A 94 -3.99 5.77 -5.26
C SER A 94 -3.12 5.37 -6.45
N LEU A 95 -1.96 4.73 -6.22
CA LEU A 95 -1.10 4.21 -7.30
C LEU A 95 -1.68 2.95 -7.95
N TYR A 96 -2.64 2.31 -7.32
CA TYR A 96 -3.33 1.13 -7.85
C TYR A 96 -4.61 1.47 -8.61
N SER A 97 -4.93 2.75 -8.78
CA SER A 97 -5.96 3.16 -9.71
C SER A 97 -5.45 3.02 -11.14
N SER A 98 -6.31 2.56 -12.05
CA SER A 98 -5.98 2.31 -13.46
C SER A 98 -5.51 3.55 -14.23
N GLU A 99 -5.63 4.73 -13.66
CA GLU A 99 -5.33 6.03 -14.27
C GLU A 99 -4.01 6.64 -13.77
N SER A 100 -3.32 5.95 -12.86
CA SER A 100 -2.06 6.47 -12.29
C SER A 100 -0.88 6.20 -13.21
N PHE A 101 -0.20 7.25 -13.66
CA PHE A 101 1.02 7.14 -14.46
C PHE A 101 2.23 6.56 -13.70
N TYR A 102 2.13 6.41 -12.37
CA TYR A 102 3.11 5.70 -11.55
C TYR A 102 3.04 4.17 -11.70
N SER A 103 1.95 3.63 -12.23
CA SER A 103 1.74 2.18 -12.34
C SER A 103 2.45 1.54 -13.54
N SER A 104 3.02 2.34 -14.44
CA SER A 104 3.61 1.88 -15.70
C SER A 104 5.13 1.72 -15.67
N GLY A 105 5.77 1.99 -14.54
CA GLY A 105 7.23 1.96 -14.44
C GLY A 105 7.83 0.59 -14.71
N ASP A 106 8.82 0.55 -15.60
CA ASP A 106 9.79 -0.55 -15.73
C ASP A 106 10.74 -0.58 -14.53
N ASP A 107 10.19 -0.52 -13.31
CA ASP A 107 10.98 -0.52 -12.07
C ASP A 107 11.71 -1.86 -11.95
N LYS A 108 12.91 -1.89 -12.48
CA LYS A 108 13.81 -3.04 -12.37
C LYS A 108 14.36 -3.06 -10.95
N VAL A 109 13.85 -3.95 -10.14
CA VAL A 109 14.42 -4.23 -8.82
C VAL A 109 15.76 -4.93 -8.99
N ASP A 110 16.77 -4.53 -8.20
CA ASP A 110 18.10 -5.15 -8.24
C ASP A 110 17.96 -6.68 -8.02
N PRO A 111 18.50 -7.50 -8.93
CA PRO A 111 18.49 -8.96 -8.78
C PRO A 111 19.03 -9.46 -7.44
N LYS A 112 19.96 -8.72 -6.80
CA LYS A 112 20.45 -9.05 -5.45
C LYS A 112 19.37 -8.96 -4.39
N VAL A 113 18.51 -7.94 -4.46
CA VAL A 113 17.37 -7.78 -3.55
C VAL A 113 16.37 -8.94 -3.71
N ILE A 114 16.11 -9.33 -4.96
CA ILE A 114 15.24 -10.49 -5.25
C ILE A 114 15.87 -11.78 -4.70
N ALA A 115 17.17 -11.98 -4.90
CA ALA A 115 17.88 -13.15 -4.42
C ALA A 115 17.89 -13.22 -2.88
N GLU A 116 18.10 -12.10 -2.19
CA GLU A 116 18.06 -11.99 -0.73
C GLU A 116 16.65 -12.34 -0.20
N PHE A 117 15.62 -11.71 -0.77
CA PHE A 117 14.23 -12.02 -0.42
C PHE A 117 13.92 -13.51 -0.55
N ARG A 118 14.29 -14.13 -1.69
CA ARG A 118 14.07 -15.55 -1.94
C ARG A 118 14.87 -16.45 -0.99
N SER A 119 16.06 -16.03 -0.60
CA SER A 119 16.87 -16.77 0.39
C SER A 119 16.21 -16.78 1.76
N LEU A 120 15.75 -15.62 2.22
CA LEU A 120 15.08 -15.46 3.52
C LEU A 120 13.76 -16.21 3.57
N THR A 121 12.94 -16.15 2.53
CA THR A 121 11.67 -16.90 2.49
C THR A 121 11.88 -18.40 2.42
N ARG A 122 12.91 -18.89 1.71
CA ARG A 122 13.28 -20.33 1.76
C ARG A 122 13.71 -20.75 3.15
N GLU A 123 14.50 -19.93 3.85
CA GLU A 123 14.95 -20.25 5.20
C GLU A 123 13.78 -20.24 6.21
N ALA A 124 12.90 -19.24 6.15
CA ALA A 124 11.70 -19.22 6.99
C ALA A 124 10.83 -20.47 6.77
N LYS A 125 10.59 -20.83 5.50
CA LYS A 125 9.85 -22.05 5.15
C LYS A 125 10.54 -23.31 5.71
N ARG A 126 11.86 -23.47 5.49
CA ARG A 126 12.63 -24.61 5.99
C ARG A 126 12.52 -24.75 7.51
N LEU A 127 12.62 -23.65 8.26
CA LEU A 127 12.52 -23.66 9.72
C LEU A 127 11.11 -24.06 10.18
N ALA A 128 10.07 -23.55 9.55
CA ALA A 128 8.70 -23.96 9.85
C ALA A 128 8.47 -25.45 9.53
N GLU A 129 8.94 -25.95 8.39
CA GLU A 129 8.84 -27.36 8.01
C GLU A 129 9.60 -28.29 8.95
N VAL A 130 10.76 -27.87 9.48
CA VAL A 130 11.50 -28.63 10.50
C VAL A 130 10.68 -28.77 11.79
N ARG A 131 9.97 -27.73 12.21
CA ARG A 131 9.06 -27.79 13.37
C ARG A 131 7.88 -28.70 13.08
N LEU A 132 7.25 -28.59 11.91
CA LEU A 132 6.10 -29.42 11.49
C LEU A 132 6.45 -30.91 11.33
N LYS A 133 7.69 -31.23 10.95
CA LYS A 133 8.16 -32.63 10.96
C LYS A 133 8.21 -33.25 12.36
N LYS A 134 8.50 -32.46 13.39
CA LYS A 134 8.49 -32.86 14.79
C LYS A 134 7.10 -32.89 15.38
N ASN A 135 6.29 -31.88 15.06
CA ASN A 135 4.90 -31.74 15.49
C ASN A 135 4.03 -31.24 14.33
N PRO A 136 3.32 -32.13 13.60
CA PRO A 136 2.45 -31.74 12.49
C PRO A 136 1.28 -30.82 12.88
N LYS A 137 0.97 -30.72 14.18
CA LYS A 137 -0.07 -29.82 14.72
C LYS A 137 0.51 -28.57 15.40
N ASP A 138 1.74 -28.21 15.08
CA ASP A 138 2.35 -26.96 15.55
C ASP A 138 1.68 -25.77 14.88
N VAL A 139 0.70 -25.18 15.57
CA VAL A 139 -0.12 -24.06 15.11
C VAL A 139 0.74 -22.86 14.71
N GLU A 140 1.78 -22.58 15.50
CA GLU A 140 2.70 -21.47 15.20
C GLU A 140 3.52 -21.73 13.95
N ALA A 141 4.05 -22.93 13.79
CA ALA A 141 4.81 -23.30 12.58
C ALA A 141 3.93 -23.25 11.32
N LEU A 142 2.68 -23.70 11.39
CA LEU A 142 1.70 -23.56 10.30
C LEU A 142 1.41 -22.11 9.97
N TYR A 143 1.26 -21.26 10.99
CA TYR A 143 1.06 -19.85 10.81
C TYR A 143 2.24 -19.18 10.07
N TRP A 144 3.48 -19.42 10.54
CA TRP A 144 4.66 -18.84 9.90
C TRP A 144 4.89 -19.39 8.48
N LEU A 145 4.55 -20.65 8.25
CA LEU A 145 4.60 -21.23 6.91
C LEU A 145 3.62 -20.54 5.97
N GLY A 146 2.36 -20.42 6.38
CA GLY A 146 1.34 -19.71 5.62
C GLY A 146 1.68 -18.25 5.39
N SER A 147 2.15 -17.54 6.42
CA SER A 147 2.57 -16.13 6.31
C SER A 147 3.76 -15.96 5.35
N THR A 148 4.71 -16.90 5.35
CA THR A 148 5.86 -16.86 4.42
C THR A 148 5.42 -17.07 2.97
N GLU A 149 4.50 -18.00 2.71
CA GLU A 149 3.96 -18.25 1.37
C GLU A 149 3.10 -17.09 0.89
N GLY A 150 2.30 -16.47 1.77
CA GLY A 150 1.54 -15.27 1.45
C GLY A 150 2.43 -14.07 1.14
N LEU A 151 3.51 -13.88 1.90
CA LEU A 151 4.51 -12.85 1.63
C LEU A 151 5.21 -13.07 0.28
N LYS A 152 5.57 -14.33 -0.01
CA LYS A 152 6.16 -14.71 -1.29
C LYS A 152 5.21 -14.44 -2.46
N ALA A 153 3.94 -14.82 -2.33
CA ALA A 153 2.91 -14.52 -3.32
C ALA A 153 2.78 -13.02 -3.58
N SER A 154 2.81 -12.21 -2.52
CA SER A 154 2.74 -10.75 -2.61
C SER A 154 3.95 -10.16 -3.35
N PHE A 155 5.15 -10.67 -3.10
CA PHE A 155 6.37 -10.23 -3.77
C PHE A 155 6.38 -10.65 -5.25
N GLU A 156 6.00 -11.90 -5.56
CA GLU A 156 5.89 -12.41 -6.92
C GLU A 156 4.91 -11.62 -7.76
N GLU A 157 3.78 -11.23 -7.18
CA GLU A 157 2.78 -10.40 -7.84
C GLU A 157 3.27 -8.97 -8.05
N ALA A 158 3.69 -8.30 -6.97
CA ALA A 158 3.96 -6.88 -7.00
C ALA A 158 5.33 -6.54 -7.62
N VAL A 159 6.34 -7.38 -7.44
CA VAL A 159 7.73 -7.09 -7.83
C VAL A 159 8.15 -7.88 -9.06
N GLU A 160 7.91 -9.20 -9.05
CA GLU A 160 8.37 -10.09 -10.13
C GLU A 160 7.36 -10.23 -11.27
N ARG A 161 6.09 -9.80 -11.06
CA ARG A 161 4.98 -9.92 -12.02
C ARG A 161 4.72 -11.37 -12.45
N ARG A 162 4.91 -12.31 -11.53
CA ARG A 162 4.73 -13.76 -11.72
C ARG A 162 3.36 -14.22 -11.25
N HIS A 163 2.32 -13.78 -11.92
CA HIS A 163 0.92 -13.95 -11.51
C HIS A 163 0.50 -15.39 -11.17
N PHE A 164 0.91 -16.38 -11.98
CA PHE A 164 0.57 -17.79 -11.71
C PHE A 164 1.29 -18.35 -10.48
N ALA A 165 2.56 -17.97 -10.26
CA ALA A 165 3.29 -18.37 -9.07
C ALA A 165 2.68 -17.73 -7.83
N ALA A 166 2.37 -16.44 -7.89
CA ALA A 166 1.69 -15.71 -6.83
C ALA A 166 0.34 -16.34 -6.45
N LEU A 167 -0.46 -16.75 -7.45
CA LEU A 167 -1.74 -17.41 -7.19
C LEU A 167 -1.56 -18.77 -6.50
N LYS A 168 -0.57 -19.57 -6.92
CA LYS A 168 -0.25 -20.86 -6.30
C LYS A 168 0.20 -20.69 -4.86
N ASP A 169 1.17 -19.79 -4.60
CA ASP A 169 1.71 -19.58 -3.26
C ASP A 169 0.65 -18.92 -2.35
N GLY A 170 -0.18 -18.06 -2.88
CA GLY A 170 -1.34 -17.52 -2.16
C GLY A 170 -2.34 -18.61 -1.74
N ASN A 171 -2.62 -19.58 -2.62
CA ASN A 171 -3.49 -20.70 -2.27
C ASN A 171 -2.86 -21.58 -1.18
N ASN A 172 -1.58 -21.92 -1.28
CA ASN A 172 -0.86 -22.70 -0.25
C ASN A 172 -0.91 -21.96 1.11
N SER A 173 -0.69 -20.65 1.11
CA SER A 173 -0.80 -19.80 2.30
C SER A 173 -2.18 -19.94 2.97
N VAL A 174 -3.24 -19.87 2.16
CA VAL A 174 -4.63 -20.03 2.66
C VAL A 174 -4.86 -21.41 3.23
N ASP A 175 -4.34 -22.47 2.59
CA ASP A 175 -4.54 -23.83 3.06
C ASP A 175 -3.85 -24.06 4.41
N HIS A 176 -2.61 -23.56 4.61
CA HIS A 176 -1.95 -23.61 5.91
C HIS A 176 -2.70 -22.80 6.98
N HIS A 177 -3.20 -21.60 6.64
CA HIS A 177 -3.97 -20.80 7.59
C HIS A 177 -5.35 -21.38 7.91
N ARG A 178 -5.97 -22.09 6.99
CA ARG A 178 -7.20 -22.87 7.27
C ARG A 178 -6.91 -24.04 8.21
N GLU A 179 -5.74 -24.66 8.09
CA GLU A 179 -5.33 -25.71 9.03
C GLU A 179 -5.11 -25.14 10.43
N VAL A 180 -4.51 -23.93 10.55
CA VAL A 180 -4.44 -23.22 11.83
C VAL A 180 -5.82 -23.07 12.45
N LEU A 181 -6.86 -22.61 11.71
CA LEU A 181 -8.22 -22.47 12.23
C LEU A 181 -8.89 -23.77 12.65
N LYS A 182 -8.52 -24.91 12.04
CA LYS A 182 -9.03 -26.22 12.48
C LYS A 182 -8.43 -26.63 13.82
N LEU A 183 -7.16 -26.29 14.04
CA LEU A 183 -6.43 -26.61 15.28
C LEU A 183 -6.73 -25.60 16.39
N ASP A 184 -6.83 -24.32 16.05
CA ASP A 184 -7.17 -23.22 16.94
C ASP A 184 -8.18 -22.26 16.28
N PRO A 185 -9.48 -22.46 16.49
CA PRO A 185 -10.52 -21.59 15.94
C PRO A 185 -10.50 -20.14 16.47
N THR A 186 -9.74 -19.89 17.54
CA THR A 186 -9.61 -18.55 18.13
C THR A 186 -8.52 -17.70 17.51
N PHE A 187 -7.70 -18.29 16.63
CA PHE A 187 -6.58 -17.61 15.95
C PHE A 187 -7.08 -16.68 14.85
N VAL A 188 -7.59 -15.51 15.25
CA VAL A 188 -8.25 -14.56 14.35
C VAL A 188 -7.32 -14.01 13.26
N ASP A 189 -6.03 -13.87 13.54
CA ASP A 189 -5.05 -13.19 12.68
C ASP A 189 -4.88 -13.85 11.30
N VAL A 190 -5.05 -15.16 11.18
CA VAL A 190 -5.03 -15.86 9.88
C VAL A 190 -6.15 -15.43 8.94
N GLY A 191 -7.18 -14.80 9.50
CA GLY A 191 -8.26 -14.20 8.72
C GLY A 191 -7.79 -13.10 7.76
N LEU A 192 -6.63 -12.49 8.00
CA LEU A 192 -6.02 -11.53 7.07
C LEU A 192 -5.74 -12.16 5.72
N THR A 193 -4.99 -13.25 5.69
CA THR A 193 -4.62 -13.96 4.45
C THR A 193 -5.82 -14.59 3.77
N ILE A 194 -6.65 -15.29 4.56
CA ILE A 194 -7.86 -15.95 4.05
C ILE A 194 -8.82 -14.88 3.48
N GLY A 195 -8.99 -13.77 4.20
CA GLY A 195 -9.86 -12.67 3.79
C GLY A 195 -9.38 -11.97 2.53
N LEU A 196 -8.08 -11.69 2.41
CA LEU A 196 -7.49 -11.12 1.20
C LEU A 196 -7.71 -12.04 -0.01
N TYR A 197 -7.43 -13.34 0.14
CA TYR A 197 -7.65 -14.32 -0.92
C TYR A 197 -9.12 -14.38 -1.36
N GLU A 198 -10.05 -14.52 -0.39
CA GLU A 198 -11.49 -14.54 -0.65
C GLU A 198 -11.95 -13.27 -1.40
N TYR A 199 -11.42 -12.10 -1.01
CA TYR A 199 -11.75 -10.83 -1.65
C TYR A 199 -11.20 -10.77 -3.08
N VAL A 200 -9.93 -11.13 -3.30
CA VAL A 200 -9.28 -11.09 -4.61
C VAL A 200 -9.97 -12.03 -5.59
N VAL A 201 -10.12 -13.31 -5.23
CA VAL A 201 -10.79 -14.30 -6.08
C VAL A 201 -12.25 -13.94 -6.30
N GLY A 202 -12.93 -13.43 -5.26
CA GLY A 202 -14.30 -12.94 -5.33
C GLY A 202 -14.48 -11.69 -6.21
N SER A 203 -13.41 -10.95 -6.46
CA SER A 203 -13.41 -9.72 -7.30
C SER A 203 -13.04 -9.97 -8.76
N LEU A 204 -12.66 -11.19 -9.13
CA LEU A 204 -12.31 -11.53 -10.51
C LEU A 204 -13.51 -11.29 -11.46
N PRO A 205 -13.28 -10.86 -12.72
CA PRO A 205 -14.32 -10.80 -13.73
C PRO A 205 -14.98 -12.14 -13.95
N LEU A 206 -16.26 -12.15 -14.30
CA LEU A 206 -17.05 -13.37 -14.50
C LEU A 206 -16.36 -14.43 -15.36
N PRO A 207 -15.80 -14.13 -16.55
CA PRO A 207 -15.13 -15.14 -17.36
C PRO A 207 -13.93 -15.79 -16.65
N ILE A 208 -13.11 -14.98 -15.98
CA ILE A 208 -11.93 -15.47 -15.22
C ILE A 208 -12.38 -16.24 -13.98
N LYS A 209 -13.44 -15.79 -13.32
CA LYS A 209 -14.01 -16.45 -12.14
C LYS A 209 -14.57 -17.85 -12.46
N VAL A 210 -15.14 -18.04 -13.63
CA VAL A 210 -15.61 -19.36 -14.09
C VAL A 210 -14.43 -20.31 -14.28
N VAL A 211 -13.37 -19.87 -14.95
CA VAL A 211 -12.14 -20.67 -15.12
C VAL A 211 -11.48 -20.96 -13.77
N ALA A 212 -11.35 -19.97 -12.90
CA ALA A 212 -10.85 -20.14 -11.54
C ALA A 212 -11.69 -21.16 -10.75
N GLY A 213 -13.00 -21.11 -10.86
CA GLY A 213 -13.93 -22.05 -10.21
C GLY A 213 -13.76 -23.51 -10.66
N ILE A 214 -13.49 -23.72 -11.96
CA ILE A 214 -13.20 -25.07 -12.53
C ILE A 214 -11.87 -25.59 -11.95
N THR A 215 -10.89 -24.74 -11.75
CA THR A 215 -9.58 -25.09 -11.15
C THR A 215 -9.59 -25.12 -9.61
N GLY A 216 -10.77 -24.98 -8.99
CA GLY A 216 -10.94 -25.06 -7.53
C GLY A 216 -10.79 -23.75 -6.76
N PHE A 217 -10.44 -22.64 -7.44
CA PHE A 217 -10.33 -21.33 -6.80
C PHE A 217 -11.71 -20.70 -6.62
N ARG A 218 -12.14 -20.58 -5.37
CA ARG A 218 -13.41 -19.96 -5.00
C ARG A 218 -13.17 -18.85 -4.00
N GLY A 219 -13.90 -17.73 -4.16
CA GLY A 219 -13.80 -16.59 -3.27
C GLY A 219 -15.08 -15.76 -3.24
N SER A 220 -15.26 -15.03 -2.16
CA SER A 220 -16.37 -14.11 -1.96
C SER A 220 -15.85 -12.79 -1.43
N LYS A 221 -16.01 -11.73 -2.23
CA LYS A 221 -15.66 -10.35 -1.85
C LYS A 221 -16.24 -9.94 -0.50
N LYS A 222 -17.53 -10.25 -0.26
CA LYS A 222 -18.21 -9.95 1.01
C LYS A 222 -17.61 -10.70 2.18
N LYS A 223 -17.34 -12.00 2.03
CA LYS A 223 -16.73 -12.82 3.10
C LYS A 223 -15.31 -12.36 3.37
N GLY A 224 -14.53 -12.09 2.30
CA GLY A 224 -13.16 -11.63 2.41
C GLY A 224 -13.07 -10.32 3.20
N LEU A 225 -13.89 -9.33 2.84
CA LEU A 225 -13.93 -8.06 3.55
C LEU A 225 -14.29 -8.23 5.03
N ALA A 226 -15.33 -9.02 5.34
CA ALA A 226 -15.74 -9.28 6.71
C ALA A 226 -14.66 -9.98 7.55
N LEU A 227 -13.87 -10.90 6.95
CA LEU A 227 -12.74 -11.53 7.64
C LEU A 227 -11.64 -10.51 7.98
N VAL A 228 -11.27 -9.65 7.03
CA VAL A 228 -10.27 -8.61 7.28
C VAL A 228 -10.77 -7.59 8.31
N GLU A 229 -12.04 -7.19 8.25
CA GLU A 229 -12.67 -6.32 9.26
C GLU A 229 -12.62 -6.94 10.66
N ARG A 230 -12.85 -8.25 10.76
CA ARG A 230 -12.73 -8.97 12.02
C ARG A 230 -11.30 -8.95 12.56
N VAL A 231 -10.30 -9.19 11.70
CA VAL A 231 -8.88 -9.11 12.11
C VAL A 231 -8.51 -7.69 12.55
N ALA A 232 -8.96 -6.66 11.85
CA ALA A 232 -8.72 -5.26 12.22
C ALA A 232 -9.29 -4.90 13.60
N LYS A 233 -10.35 -5.57 14.05
CA LYS A 233 -10.99 -5.37 15.35
C LYS A 233 -10.42 -6.28 16.45
N GLU A 234 -10.27 -7.56 16.18
CA GLU A 234 -10.02 -8.62 17.17
C GLU A 234 -8.61 -9.20 17.09
N GLY A 235 -7.89 -9.01 15.97
CA GLY A 235 -6.53 -9.53 15.77
C GLY A 235 -5.56 -9.00 16.80
N VAL A 236 -4.58 -9.80 17.14
CA VAL A 236 -3.52 -9.44 18.08
C VAL A 236 -2.28 -8.98 17.31
N TRP A 237 -1.96 -9.67 16.24
CA TRP A 237 -0.75 -9.56 15.47
C TRP A 237 -0.94 -8.80 14.16
N ALA A 238 -1.98 -9.17 13.40
CA ALA A 238 -2.30 -8.65 12.09
C ALA A 238 -3.29 -7.47 12.14
N ARG A 239 -3.58 -6.92 13.31
CA ARG A 239 -4.56 -5.84 13.45
C ARG A 239 -4.24 -4.63 12.58
N ASP A 240 -3.01 -4.14 12.64
CA ASP A 240 -2.61 -2.95 11.89
C ASP A 240 -2.41 -3.27 10.41
N ASP A 241 -1.96 -4.51 10.10
CA ASP A 241 -1.90 -5.00 8.72
C ASP A 241 -3.30 -5.07 8.11
N ALA A 242 -4.28 -5.55 8.87
CA ALA A 242 -5.67 -5.58 8.45
C ALA A 242 -6.22 -4.17 8.23
N LYS A 243 -5.94 -3.20 9.12
CA LYS A 243 -6.36 -1.80 8.93
C LYS A 243 -5.71 -1.17 7.70
N THR A 244 -4.43 -1.46 7.47
CA THR A 244 -3.71 -0.98 6.28
C THR A 244 -4.29 -1.59 5.01
N LEU A 245 -4.58 -2.89 5.01
CA LEU A 245 -5.26 -3.56 3.90
C LEU A 245 -6.67 -2.99 3.69
N LEU A 246 -7.42 -2.72 4.76
CA LEU A 246 -8.75 -2.13 4.67
C LEU A 246 -8.75 -0.73 4.05
N ILE A 247 -7.71 0.07 4.20
CA ILE A 247 -7.58 1.35 3.48
C ILE A 247 -7.71 1.10 1.97
N ILE A 248 -7.02 0.09 1.44
CA ILE A 248 -7.05 -0.27 0.02
C ILE A 248 -8.42 -0.84 -0.38
N LEU A 249 -8.93 -1.79 0.41
CA LEU A 249 -10.20 -2.45 0.11
C LEU A 249 -11.36 -1.46 0.16
N TYR A 250 -11.43 -0.61 1.18
CA TYR A 250 -12.46 0.41 1.32
C TYR A 250 -12.39 1.49 0.24
N THR A 251 -11.18 1.88 -0.20
CA THR A 251 -11.03 2.78 -1.36
C THR A 251 -11.69 2.19 -2.60
N ARG A 252 -11.48 0.90 -2.87
CA ARG A 252 -12.12 0.18 -4.00
C ARG A 252 -13.64 0.07 -3.85
N GLU A 253 -14.11 -0.09 -2.62
CA GLU A 253 -15.55 -0.12 -2.28
C GLU A 253 -16.16 1.29 -2.18
N LYS A 254 -15.37 2.36 -2.38
CA LYS A 254 -15.79 3.76 -2.21
C LYS A 254 -16.31 4.08 -0.81
N ARG A 255 -15.82 3.35 0.19
CA ARG A 255 -16.14 3.54 1.62
C ARG A 255 -15.15 4.53 2.24
N TYR A 256 -15.11 5.76 1.76
CA TYR A 256 -14.08 6.75 2.08
C TYR A 256 -14.04 7.16 3.56
N GLN A 257 -15.18 7.15 4.25
CA GLN A 257 -15.23 7.40 5.71
C GLN A 257 -14.47 6.32 6.50
N ASP A 258 -14.59 5.06 6.09
CA ASP A 258 -13.87 3.94 6.72
C ASP A 258 -12.38 4.00 6.41
N VAL A 259 -11.99 4.43 5.18
CA VAL A 259 -10.59 4.72 4.83
C VAL A 259 -10.03 5.78 5.78
N LEU A 260 -10.75 6.90 5.93
CA LEU A 260 -10.34 8.03 6.76
C LEU A 260 -10.18 7.62 8.23
N ALA A 261 -11.11 6.82 8.76
CA ALA A 261 -11.04 6.32 10.14
C ALA A 261 -9.77 5.48 10.39
N ASN A 262 -9.49 4.50 9.51
CA ASN A 262 -8.30 3.65 9.62
C ASN A 262 -7.01 4.46 9.41
N ALA A 263 -6.95 5.32 8.40
CA ALA A 263 -5.77 6.13 8.11
C ALA A 263 -5.44 7.07 9.28
N ARG A 264 -6.44 7.71 9.89
CA ARG A 264 -6.25 8.56 11.07
C ARG A 264 -5.77 7.77 12.30
N GLU A 265 -6.30 6.57 12.52
CA GLU A 265 -5.86 5.72 13.63
C GLU A 265 -4.39 5.31 13.45
N LEU A 266 -4.02 4.86 12.25
CA LEU A 266 -2.64 4.47 11.93
C LEU A 266 -1.68 5.67 11.95
N THR A 267 -2.12 6.87 11.52
CA THR A 267 -1.34 8.11 11.65
C THR A 267 -1.00 8.43 13.12
N ARG A 268 -1.98 8.29 14.04
CA ARG A 268 -1.73 8.53 15.47
C ARG A 268 -0.76 7.50 16.05
N LYS A 269 -0.85 6.26 15.62
CA LYS A 269 0.00 5.17 16.10
C LYS A 269 1.42 5.22 15.53
N TYR A 270 1.54 5.62 14.25
CA TYR A 270 2.79 5.66 13.49
C TYR A 270 3.03 7.06 12.90
N PRO A 271 3.34 8.05 13.74
CA PRO A 271 3.36 9.46 13.32
C PRO A 271 4.44 9.79 12.29
N ARG A 272 5.52 9.00 12.19
CA ARG A 272 6.57 9.18 11.18
C ARG A 272 6.18 8.64 9.80
N ASN A 273 5.07 7.89 9.71
CA ASN A 273 4.59 7.36 8.43
C ASN A 273 3.64 8.36 7.76
N TYR A 274 4.18 9.19 6.90
CA TYR A 274 3.43 10.19 6.14
C TYR A 274 2.43 9.57 5.15
N LEU A 275 2.61 8.29 4.76
CA LEU A 275 1.74 7.61 3.77
C LEU A 275 0.28 7.54 4.27
N PHE A 276 0.07 7.30 5.57
CA PHE A 276 -1.28 7.30 6.12
C PHE A 276 -1.96 8.66 6.07
N ARG A 277 -1.20 9.75 6.17
CA ARG A 277 -1.73 11.11 5.95
C ARG A 277 -2.12 11.30 4.49
N LEU A 278 -1.32 10.82 3.54
CA LEU A 278 -1.66 10.88 2.10
C LEU A 278 -2.90 10.05 1.78
N GLU A 279 -3.06 8.87 2.38
CA GLU A 279 -4.28 8.06 2.22
C GLU A 279 -5.52 8.76 2.78
N ALA A 280 -5.39 9.43 3.93
CA ALA A 280 -6.48 10.24 4.50
C ALA A 280 -6.85 11.41 3.58
N ALA A 281 -5.86 12.13 3.06
CA ALA A 281 -6.10 13.22 2.11
C ALA A 281 -6.76 12.70 0.81
N GLY A 282 -6.27 11.59 0.26
CA GLY A 282 -6.84 10.95 -0.92
C GLY A 282 -8.31 10.54 -0.73
N ALA A 283 -8.64 9.99 0.44
CA ALA A 283 -10.02 9.63 0.77
C ALA A 283 -10.96 10.86 0.84
N LEU A 284 -10.48 11.96 1.43
CA LEU A 284 -11.23 13.23 1.49
C LEU A 284 -11.50 13.80 0.11
N VAL A 285 -10.50 13.76 -0.78
CA VAL A 285 -10.64 14.20 -2.17
C VAL A 285 -11.68 13.37 -2.91
N ALA A 286 -11.56 12.05 -2.83
CA ALA A 286 -12.51 11.14 -3.48
C ALA A 286 -13.92 11.30 -2.91
N GLN A 287 -14.05 11.56 -1.62
CA GLN A 287 -15.33 11.92 -1.00
C GLN A 287 -15.88 13.24 -1.55
N ALA A 288 -15.04 14.27 -1.64
CA ALA A 288 -15.46 15.57 -2.18
C ALA A 288 -16.00 15.46 -3.62
N GLU A 289 -15.38 14.63 -4.46
CA GLU A 289 -15.90 14.34 -5.79
C GLU A 289 -17.30 13.68 -5.78
N VAL A 290 -17.51 12.73 -4.87
CA VAL A 290 -18.82 12.09 -4.71
C VAL A 290 -19.88 13.12 -4.27
N GLU A 291 -19.55 13.96 -3.29
CA GLU A 291 -20.43 15.00 -2.78
C GLU A 291 -20.76 16.06 -3.86
N ARG A 292 -19.78 16.46 -4.68
CA ARG A 292 -20.03 17.37 -5.83
C ARG A 292 -20.97 16.75 -6.85
N LYS A 293 -20.78 15.46 -7.20
CA LYS A 293 -21.69 14.75 -8.11
C LYS A 293 -23.10 14.65 -7.54
N ALA A 294 -23.22 14.53 -6.23
CA ALA A 294 -24.50 14.56 -5.51
C ALA A 294 -25.06 15.99 -5.30
N LYS A 295 -24.39 17.03 -5.82
CA LYS A 295 -24.72 18.46 -5.64
C LYS A 295 -24.69 18.94 -4.19
N ASN A 296 -24.01 18.22 -3.30
CA ASN A 296 -23.77 18.59 -1.91
C ASN A 296 -22.48 19.42 -1.80
N ILE A 297 -22.54 20.65 -2.26
CA ILE A 297 -21.35 21.52 -2.40
C ILE A 297 -20.71 21.84 -1.05
N GLU A 298 -21.51 22.05 0.00
CA GLU A 298 -20.99 22.34 1.33
C GLU A 298 -20.10 21.18 1.88
N ALA A 299 -20.59 19.94 1.79
CA ALA A 299 -19.84 18.77 2.21
C ALA A 299 -18.58 18.58 1.36
N ALA A 300 -18.65 18.82 0.04
CA ALA A 300 -17.50 18.73 -0.85
C ALA A 300 -16.41 19.75 -0.44
N VAL A 301 -16.76 21.02 -0.27
CA VAL A 301 -15.83 22.09 0.14
C VAL A 301 -15.23 21.80 1.52
N LYS A 302 -16.02 21.27 2.45
CA LYS A 302 -15.51 20.86 3.77
C LYS A 302 -14.44 19.78 3.65
N ALA A 303 -14.69 18.73 2.87
CA ALA A 303 -13.75 17.64 2.66
C ALA A 303 -12.45 18.11 1.96
N GLU A 304 -12.57 19.00 0.96
CA GLU A 304 -11.42 19.60 0.27
C GLU A 304 -10.55 20.42 1.23
N ARG A 305 -11.15 21.29 2.05
CA ARG A 305 -10.41 22.09 3.04
C ARG A 305 -9.67 21.20 4.05
N GLU A 306 -10.30 20.12 4.46
CA GLU A 306 -9.65 19.15 5.35
C GLU A 306 -8.47 18.43 4.67
N ALA A 307 -8.62 18.06 3.39
CA ALA A 307 -7.51 17.52 2.60
C ALA A 307 -6.36 18.53 2.45
N PHE A 308 -6.65 19.79 2.16
CA PHE A 308 -5.64 20.86 2.08
C PHE A 308 -4.86 20.98 3.38
N ALA A 309 -5.56 21.00 4.52
CA ALA A 309 -4.90 21.08 5.83
C ALA A 309 -3.93 19.93 6.08
N ILE A 310 -4.27 18.71 5.64
CA ILE A 310 -3.39 17.54 5.75
C ILE A 310 -2.12 17.72 4.90
N PHE A 311 -2.24 18.18 3.64
CA PHE A 311 -1.08 18.40 2.78
C PHE A 311 -0.19 19.52 3.32
N GLU A 312 -0.77 20.64 3.75
CA GLU A 312 -0.03 21.77 4.31
C GLU A 312 0.69 21.40 5.60
N ASP A 313 0.04 20.61 6.49
CA ASP A 313 0.65 20.13 7.70
C ASP A 313 1.82 19.16 7.39
N LEU A 314 1.62 18.25 6.42
CA LEU A 314 2.66 17.32 5.99
C LEU A 314 3.89 18.06 5.44
N LEU A 315 3.70 19.09 4.63
CA LEU A 315 4.80 19.89 4.04
C LEU A 315 5.55 20.73 5.09
N ARG A 316 4.92 21.08 6.21
CA ARG A 316 5.55 21.82 7.32
C ARG A 316 6.17 20.91 8.37
N ASP A 317 5.78 19.66 8.45
CA ASP A 317 6.16 18.73 9.51
C ASP A 317 7.64 18.33 9.41
N ARG A 318 8.43 18.82 10.37
CA ARG A 318 9.87 18.50 10.43
C ARG A 318 10.15 17.06 10.82
N SER A 319 9.22 16.39 11.53
CA SER A 319 9.43 15.03 12.03
C SER A 319 9.43 13.97 10.92
N VAL A 320 8.78 14.27 9.80
CA VAL A 320 8.74 13.40 8.60
C VAL A 320 9.60 13.93 7.45
N ARG A 321 10.32 15.05 7.65
CA ARG A 321 11.08 15.72 6.58
C ARG A 321 12.04 14.78 5.85
N GLU A 322 12.75 13.93 6.56
CA GLU A 322 13.73 13.02 5.96
C GLU A 322 13.03 11.97 5.08
N THR A 323 11.95 11.38 5.56
CA THR A 323 11.19 10.36 4.82
C THR A 323 10.40 10.98 3.66
N VAL A 324 9.79 12.14 3.86
CA VAL A 324 9.03 12.88 2.83
C VAL A 324 9.95 13.47 1.75
N SER A 325 11.20 13.86 2.09
CA SER A 325 12.14 14.45 1.12
C SER A 325 12.33 13.60 -0.13
N ARG A 326 12.22 12.29 0.00
CA ARG A 326 12.34 11.33 -1.12
C ARG A 326 11.17 11.34 -2.09
N VAL A 327 10.04 11.93 -1.69
CA VAL A 327 8.77 11.93 -2.45
C VAL A 327 8.10 13.30 -2.46
N LEU A 328 8.85 14.36 -2.17
CA LEU A 328 8.33 15.73 -2.17
C LEU A 328 7.69 16.12 -3.51
N ASP A 329 8.28 15.69 -4.60
CA ASP A 329 7.72 15.84 -5.94
C ASP A 329 6.30 15.26 -6.03
N LEU A 330 6.11 14.05 -5.51
CA LEU A 330 4.80 13.39 -5.49
C LEU A 330 3.81 14.09 -4.56
N VAL A 331 4.25 14.50 -3.36
CA VAL A 331 3.38 15.19 -2.39
C VAL A 331 2.89 16.52 -2.97
N HIS A 332 3.79 17.33 -3.51
CA HIS A 332 3.42 18.58 -4.18
C HIS A 332 2.52 18.33 -5.39
N PHE A 333 2.84 17.31 -6.21
CA PHE A 333 2.02 16.98 -7.36
C PHE A 333 0.60 16.60 -6.96
N LYS A 334 0.44 15.70 -5.97
CA LYS A 334 -0.87 15.28 -5.45
C LYS A 334 -1.63 16.44 -4.83
N TYR A 335 -0.97 17.31 -4.10
CA TYR A 335 -1.61 18.50 -3.56
C TYR A 335 -2.07 19.45 -4.68
N GLY A 336 -1.25 19.63 -5.72
CA GLY A 336 -1.62 20.39 -6.91
C GLY A 336 -2.86 19.83 -7.62
N GLU A 337 -2.97 18.49 -7.77
CA GLU A 337 -4.16 17.84 -8.35
C GLU A 337 -5.43 18.17 -7.57
N VAL A 338 -5.36 18.10 -6.24
CA VAL A 338 -6.50 18.38 -5.36
C VAL A 338 -6.94 19.85 -5.47
N LEU A 339 -5.98 20.78 -5.41
CA LEU A 339 -6.23 22.19 -5.58
C LEU A 339 -6.82 22.51 -6.96
N LEU A 340 -6.33 21.85 -8.01
CA LEU A 340 -6.84 22.03 -9.37
C LEU A 340 -8.30 21.57 -9.48
N THR A 341 -8.63 20.41 -8.90
CA THR A 341 -10.00 19.88 -8.87
C THR A 341 -10.95 20.80 -8.09
N ALA A 342 -10.46 21.45 -7.04
CA ALA A 342 -11.21 22.41 -6.25
C ALA A 342 -11.35 23.80 -6.92
N GLY A 343 -10.72 24.01 -8.08
CA GLY A 343 -10.76 25.29 -8.79
C GLY A 343 -9.71 26.32 -8.32
N GLU A 344 -8.80 25.90 -7.43
CA GLU A 344 -7.74 26.76 -6.85
C GLU A 344 -6.52 26.87 -7.80
N GLY A 345 -6.74 27.27 -9.06
CA GLY A 345 -5.77 27.17 -10.15
C GLY A 345 -4.42 27.80 -9.84
N GLU A 346 -4.36 29.00 -9.24
CA GLU A 346 -3.08 29.64 -8.92
C GLU A 346 -2.27 28.90 -7.85
N ARG A 347 -2.96 28.37 -6.83
CA ARG A 347 -2.32 27.55 -5.79
C ARG A 347 -1.84 26.21 -6.36
N ALA A 348 -2.69 25.58 -7.19
CA ALA A 348 -2.34 24.36 -7.88
C ALA A 348 -1.07 24.50 -8.72
N ALA A 349 -0.97 25.57 -9.52
CA ALA A 349 0.20 25.86 -10.35
C ALA A 349 1.48 25.98 -9.50
N LYS A 350 1.42 26.66 -8.35
CA LYS A 350 2.55 26.78 -7.42
C LYS A 350 3.02 25.42 -6.91
N GLU A 351 2.09 24.55 -6.56
CA GLU A 351 2.41 23.19 -6.08
C GLU A 351 3.01 22.32 -7.20
N PHE A 352 2.46 22.34 -8.41
CA PHE A 352 3.05 21.63 -9.54
C PHE A 352 4.47 22.13 -9.87
N ILE A 353 4.70 23.44 -9.82
CA ILE A 353 6.05 23.99 -9.98
C ILE A 353 6.99 23.59 -8.83
N ALA A 354 6.49 23.49 -7.59
CA ALA A 354 7.27 22.99 -6.48
C ALA A 354 7.67 21.52 -6.69
N ALA A 355 6.76 20.69 -7.23
CA ALA A 355 7.05 19.30 -7.60
C ALA A 355 8.25 19.19 -8.57
N THR A 356 8.34 20.09 -9.56
CA THR A 356 9.46 20.06 -10.54
C THR A 356 10.82 20.42 -9.94
N LYS A 357 10.84 21.08 -8.78
CA LYS A 357 12.05 21.56 -8.10
C LYS A 357 12.52 20.66 -6.97
N ALA A 358 11.81 19.58 -6.69
CA ALA A 358 12.20 18.64 -5.65
C ALA A 358 13.53 17.97 -6.01
N GLU A 359 14.45 17.85 -5.04
CA GLU A 359 15.84 17.37 -5.25
C GLU A 359 15.91 16.01 -5.94
N ARG A 360 14.91 15.15 -5.71
CA ARG A 360 14.83 13.79 -6.25
C ARG A 360 13.60 13.60 -7.12
N ALA A 361 13.19 14.66 -7.83
CA ALA A 361 12.04 14.60 -8.69
C ALA A 361 12.23 13.56 -9.81
N GLU A 362 11.24 12.70 -9.97
CA GLU A 362 11.23 11.69 -11.03
C GLU A 362 10.97 12.38 -12.37
N PRO A 363 11.80 12.09 -13.44
CA PRO A 363 11.71 12.81 -14.70
C PRO A 363 10.34 12.80 -15.36
N GLY A 364 9.63 11.68 -15.30
CA GLY A 364 8.28 11.57 -15.85
C GLY A 364 7.29 12.40 -15.07
N LEU A 365 7.37 12.40 -13.73
CA LEU A 365 6.54 13.26 -12.89
C LEU A 365 6.80 14.74 -13.18
N VAL A 366 8.04 15.12 -13.41
CA VAL A 366 8.41 16.51 -13.76
C VAL A 366 7.72 16.94 -15.06
N THR A 367 7.73 16.09 -16.11
CA THR A 367 7.01 16.37 -17.36
C THR A 367 5.52 16.60 -17.10
N MET A 368 4.88 15.72 -16.33
CA MET A 368 3.46 15.85 -15.99
C MET A 368 3.19 17.07 -15.11
N ALA A 369 4.08 17.39 -14.18
CA ALA A 369 3.93 18.57 -13.33
C ALA A 369 3.94 19.88 -14.14
N HIS A 370 4.79 20.00 -15.15
CA HIS A 370 4.73 21.13 -16.08
C HIS A 370 3.42 21.18 -16.87
N LEU A 371 2.94 20.04 -17.36
CA LEU A 371 1.66 19.98 -18.07
C LEU A 371 0.49 20.42 -17.17
N TYR A 372 0.46 19.93 -15.94
CA TYR A 372 -0.61 20.28 -14.98
C TYR A 372 -0.46 21.72 -14.48
N ALA A 373 0.75 22.25 -14.32
CA ALA A 373 0.98 23.65 -14.02
C ALA A 373 0.44 24.57 -15.13
N ALA A 374 0.65 24.19 -16.40
CA ALA A 374 0.11 24.92 -17.54
C ALA A 374 -1.43 24.97 -17.52
N ARG A 375 -2.06 23.80 -17.28
CA ARG A 375 -3.54 23.71 -17.14
C ARG A 375 -4.05 24.58 -15.98
N ALA A 376 -3.34 24.52 -14.85
CA ALA A 376 -3.69 25.31 -13.68
C ALA A 376 -3.57 26.82 -13.91
N PHE A 377 -2.54 27.26 -14.63
CA PHE A 377 -2.39 28.66 -15.04
C PHE A 377 -3.48 29.10 -16.02
N ASP A 378 -3.86 28.25 -16.99
CA ASP A 378 -4.97 28.54 -17.89
C ASP A 378 -6.28 28.77 -17.10
N LEU A 379 -6.58 27.90 -16.12
CA LEU A 379 -7.76 28.04 -15.26
C LEU A 379 -7.71 29.28 -14.35
N ALA A 380 -6.49 29.73 -14.01
CA ALA A 380 -6.28 30.96 -13.25
C ALA A 380 -6.25 32.22 -14.13
N GLY A 381 -6.49 32.10 -15.45
CA GLY A 381 -6.44 33.22 -16.39
C GLY A 381 -5.01 33.71 -16.69
N LYS A 382 -3.97 33.00 -16.28
CA LYS A 382 -2.56 33.37 -16.46
C LYS A 382 -2.00 32.76 -17.73
N ARG A 383 -2.53 33.14 -18.88
CA ARG A 383 -2.23 32.53 -20.18
C ARG A 383 -0.72 32.51 -20.53
N ASN A 384 0.00 33.58 -20.27
CA ASN A 384 1.42 33.66 -20.60
C ASN A 384 2.26 32.65 -19.80
N ASP A 385 1.92 32.46 -18.51
CA ASP A 385 2.55 31.46 -17.65
C ASP A 385 2.21 30.06 -18.12
N ALA A 386 0.95 29.81 -18.53
CA ALA A 386 0.53 28.54 -19.11
C ALA A 386 1.32 28.21 -20.37
N LEU A 387 1.45 29.15 -21.30
CA LEU A 387 2.21 28.97 -22.54
C LEU A 387 3.68 28.63 -22.27
N SER A 388 4.29 29.24 -21.25
CA SER A 388 5.66 28.93 -20.83
C SER A 388 5.77 27.47 -20.37
N GLN A 389 4.83 27.00 -19.56
CA GLN A 389 4.83 25.63 -19.04
C GLN A 389 4.55 24.60 -20.13
N TYR A 390 3.64 24.84 -21.07
CA TYR A 390 3.42 23.94 -22.23
C TYR A 390 4.66 23.81 -23.09
N ARG A 391 5.45 24.91 -23.29
CA ARG A 391 6.72 24.84 -24.03
C ARG A 391 7.73 23.97 -23.27
N GLU A 392 7.79 24.11 -21.95
CA GLU A 392 8.68 23.32 -21.11
C GLU A 392 8.39 21.81 -21.20
N VAL A 393 7.10 21.40 -21.29
CA VAL A 393 6.72 20.00 -21.54
C VAL A 393 7.36 19.47 -22.81
N LEU A 394 7.39 20.25 -23.89
CA LEU A 394 7.92 19.82 -25.18
C LEU A 394 9.45 19.65 -25.21
N THR A 395 10.16 20.18 -24.22
CA THR A 395 11.63 19.98 -24.08
C THR A 395 11.98 18.69 -23.34
N ARG A 396 10.98 17.96 -22.80
CA ARG A 396 11.13 16.81 -21.92
C ARG A 396 10.72 15.51 -22.63
N PRO A 397 11.02 14.33 -22.06
CA PRO A 397 10.53 13.06 -22.61
C PRO A 397 9.01 13.05 -22.74
N ASP A 398 8.51 12.57 -23.88
CA ASP A 398 7.08 12.41 -24.09
C ASP A 398 6.57 11.18 -23.30
N ILE A 399 5.73 11.42 -22.33
CA ILE A 399 5.11 10.39 -21.51
C ILE A 399 3.59 10.65 -21.46
N TYR A 400 2.80 9.62 -21.52
CA TYR A 400 1.32 9.71 -21.46
C TYR A 400 0.72 10.72 -22.45
N ALA A 401 1.31 10.82 -23.64
CA ALA A 401 0.91 11.79 -24.67
C ALA A 401 1.00 13.26 -24.19
N ALA A 402 1.93 13.55 -23.26
CA ALA A 402 2.11 14.91 -22.72
C ALA A 402 2.43 15.93 -23.81
N HIS A 403 3.18 15.55 -24.85
CA HIS A 403 3.47 16.43 -25.97
C HIS A 403 2.22 16.82 -26.77
N ASP A 404 1.32 15.88 -27.02
CA ASP A 404 0.08 16.17 -27.76
C ASP A 404 -0.85 17.06 -26.95
N GLU A 405 -0.92 16.83 -25.63
CA GLU A 405 -1.65 17.71 -24.71
C GLU A 405 -1.06 19.11 -24.67
N ALA A 406 0.28 19.21 -24.58
CA ALA A 406 0.95 20.52 -24.58
C ALA A 406 0.74 21.26 -25.90
N LYS A 407 0.83 20.59 -27.06
CA LYS A 407 0.55 21.19 -28.36
C LYS A 407 -0.89 21.70 -28.47
N ARG A 408 -1.85 20.96 -27.92
CA ARG A 408 -3.25 21.44 -27.83
C ARG A 408 -3.34 22.67 -26.93
N GLY A 409 -2.72 22.60 -25.75
CA GLY A 409 -2.69 23.70 -24.79
C GLY A 409 -2.00 24.97 -25.32
N LEU A 410 -1.02 24.86 -26.22
CA LEU A 410 -0.40 26.01 -26.89
C LEU A 410 -1.38 26.73 -27.84
N LYS A 411 -2.31 25.99 -28.47
CA LYS A 411 -3.30 26.56 -29.38
C LYS A 411 -4.49 27.15 -28.64
N GLU A 412 -5.00 26.44 -27.63
CA GLU A 412 -6.21 26.78 -26.90
C GLU A 412 -6.00 26.64 -25.38
N PRO A 413 -6.50 27.59 -24.56
CA PRO A 413 -6.45 27.46 -23.11
C PRO A 413 -7.18 26.20 -22.63
N TYR A 414 -6.62 25.53 -21.64
CA TYR A 414 -7.28 24.41 -20.97
C TYR A 414 -8.56 24.86 -20.28
N LYS A 415 -9.66 24.09 -20.46
CA LYS A 415 -10.95 24.29 -19.81
C LYS A 415 -11.34 23.01 -19.08
N THR A 416 -11.87 23.12 -17.88
CA THR A 416 -12.42 21.95 -17.18
C THR A 416 -13.68 21.47 -17.90
N GLN A 417 -13.86 20.15 -18.01
CA GLN A 417 -15.07 19.53 -18.58
C GLN A 417 -16.35 19.92 -17.82
N PHE A 418 -16.25 20.45 -16.61
CA PHE A 418 -17.39 20.89 -15.80
C PHE A 418 -17.90 22.30 -16.15
N ALA A 419 -17.14 23.08 -16.91
CA ALA A 419 -17.57 24.43 -17.33
C ALA A 419 -18.54 24.41 -18.54
N SER A 420 -18.74 23.28 -19.20
CA SER A 420 -19.58 23.15 -20.39
C SER A 420 -21.03 22.70 -20.15
N SER A 421 -21.42 22.47 -18.89
CA SER A 421 -22.80 22.03 -18.54
C SER A 421 -23.61 23.11 -17.81
N GLY A 422 -23.19 24.34 -17.88
CA GLY A 422 -23.86 25.51 -17.27
C GLY A 422 -24.10 26.65 -18.27
N MET A 423 -24.85 26.41 -19.35
CA MET A 423 -25.64 27.40 -20.11
C MET A 423 -26.96 26.76 -20.49
#